data_658c28907ab3508d21563f9efa50c3ce
#
_entry.id   658c28907ab3508d21563f9efa50c3ce
#
_cell.length_a   1.000
_cell.length_b   1.000
_cell.length_c   1.000
_cell.angle_alpha   90.00
_cell.angle_beta   90.00
_cell.angle_gamma   90.00
#
_symmetry.space_group_name_H-M   'P 1'
#
loop_
_entity.id
_entity.type
_entity.pdbx_description
1 polymer ?
#
loop_
_entity_poly.entity_id
_entity_poly.type
_entity_poly.pdbx_seq_one_letter_code
_entity_poly.pdbx_strand_id
1 'polypeptide(L)'
;MKQLLIIITFTVALGCANAQERLFYADNLYESITTDIQGNLYLTSGTSLDFFTPDGKRHLNYSEQTCGNITNVDAGISPKILVFYRESGNIILLNNELSPIGNPLRLFDKSLMTISLAAMGNPNKIMLYDEANQDLIITDLSLNELSRSHITFPGEFYPTDMQVVPEHRIALLDTLHGICLFDFFGTFEREIPIPGVKAMQLMKDHLIYLKDNKLYRYNLPTASSPMSIDIINIQLPDIKQFHFFQNTLYYIDTNNIAHIMR
;
A
#
# COMPACT_ATOMS: atom_id res chain seq x y z
N MET A 1 41.60 -58.39 -19.54
CA MET A 1 41.34 -56.99 -19.84
C MET A 1 39.94 -56.66 -19.33
N LYS A 2 39.83 -55.95 -18.17
CA LYS A 2 38.55 -55.47 -17.62
C LYS A 2 38.30 -54.03 -18.06
N GLN A 3 37.27 -53.81 -18.87
CA GLN A 3 36.84 -52.47 -19.22
C GLN A 3 36.13 -51.80 -18.06
N LEU A 4 36.64 -50.67 -17.63
CA LEU A 4 36.05 -49.83 -16.58
C LEU A 4 35.00 -48.90 -17.25
N LEU A 5 33.72 -49.14 -16.96
CA LEU A 5 32.62 -48.30 -17.43
C LEU A 5 32.52 -47.08 -16.48
N ILE A 6 32.89 -45.89 -16.93
CA ILE A 6 32.71 -44.65 -16.17
C ILE A 6 31.34 -44.12 -16.49
N ILE A 7 30.39 -44.17 -15.50
CA ILE A 7 29.08 -43.55 -15.56
C ILE A 7 29.27 -42.09 -15.08
N ILE A 8 29.21 -41.13 -15.99
CA ILE A 8 29.15 -39.71 -15.66
C ILE A 8 27.66 -39.36 -15.39
N THR A 9 27.31 -39.22 -14.16
CA THR A 9 25.99 -38.66 -13.76
C THR A 9 26.04 -37.14 -13.91
N PHE A 10 25.34 -36.64 -14.91
CA PHE A 10 25.13 -35.21 -15.11
C PHE A 10 23.96 -34.77 -14.22
N THR A 11 24.25 -34.22 -13.05
CA THR A 11 23.25 -33.56 -12.20
C THR A 11 22.93 -32.19 -12.82
N VAL A 12 21.82 -32.11 -13.54
CA VAL A 12 21.25 -30.82 -13.95
C VAL A 12 20.59 -30.24 -12.69
N ALA A 13 21.28 -29.29 -12.06
CA ALA A 13 20.66 -28.40 -11.08
C ALA A 13 19.70 -27.47 -11.83
N LEU A 14 18.41 -27.82 -11.81
CA LEU A 14 17.36 -26.84 -12.16
C LEU A 14 17.35 -25.79 -11.05
N GLY A 15 18.13 -24.74 -11.22
CA GLY A 15 17.96 -23.50 -10.51
C GLY A 15 16.62 -22.92 -10.97
N CYS A 16 15.62 -22.91 -10.08
CA CYS A 16 14.46 -22.05 -10.25
C CYS A 16 14.98 -20.60 -10.20
N ALA A 17 15.36 -20.07 -11.35
CA ALA A 17 15.52 -18.64 -11.51
C ALA A 17 14.11 -18.07 -11.39
N ASN A 18 13.79 -17.44 -10.24
CA ASN A 18 12.63 -16.57 -10.15
C ASN A 18 12.79 -15.52 -11.25
N ALA A 19 11.99 -15.60 -12.29
CA ALA A 19 12.03 -14.67 -13.39
C ALA A 19 11.55 -13.32 -12.88
N GLN A 20 12.49 -12.42 -12.61
CA GLN A 20 12.22 -11.04 -12.29
C GLN A 20 11.91 -10.32 -13.61
N GLU A 21 10.63 -10.04 -13.85
CA GLU A 21 10.21 -9.28 -15.03
C GLU A 21 10.17 -7.79 -14.68
N ARG A 22 10.87 -6.98 -15.46
CA ARG A 22 10.78 -5.53 -15.38
C ARG A 22 9.47 -5.07 -16.03
N LEU A 23 8.72 -4.19 -15.37
CA LEU A 23 7.55 -3.55 -15.99
C LEU A 23 7.98 -2.73 -17.21
N PHE A 24 7.34 -2.95 -18.36
CA PHE A 24 7.78 -2.52 -19.69
C PHE A 24 7.87 -0.99 -19.92
N TYR A 25 7.37 -0.16 -19.00
CA TYR A 25 7.36 1.31 -19.13
C TYR A 25 8.37 1.99 -18.20
N ALA A 26 9.57 1.46 -18.13
CA ALA A 26 10.60 1.76 -17.16
C ALA A 26 11.40 3.05 -17.37
N ASP A 27 10.91 4.00 -18.13
CA ASP A 27 11.52 5.33 -18.21
C ASP A 27 11.01 6.27 -17.10
N ASN A 28 9.91 5.90 -16.41
CA ASN A 28 9.36 6.66 -15.29
C ASN A 28 9.97 6.18 -13.97
N LEU A 29 10.30 7.12 -13.11
CA LEU A 29 10.71 6.87 -11.73
C LEU A 29 9.48 6.86 -10.84
N TYR A 30 9.10 5.69 -10.34
CA TYR A 30 7.89 5.52 -9.54
C TYR A 30 8.14 5.70 -8.03
N GLU A 31 7.18 6.28 -7.35
CA GLU A 31 7.25 6.61 -5.93
C GLU A 31 6.39 5.68 -5.08
N SER A 32 5.21 5.28 -5.58
CA SER A 32 4.32 4.35 -4.89
C SER A 32 3.69 3.33 -5.82
N ILE A 33 3.22 2.24 -5.23
CA ILE A 33 2.65 1.09 -5.92
C ILE A 33 1.46 0.55 -5.12
N THR A 34 0.33 0.33 -5.80
CA THR A 34 -0.83 -0.34 -5.22
C THR A 34 -1.57 -1.13 -6.28
N THR A 35 -2.46 -2.04 -5.87
CA THR A 35 -3.34 -2.77 -6.78
C THR A 35 -4.80 -2.64 -6.35
N ASP A 36 -5.71 -2.82 -7.30
CA ASP A 36 -7.11 -3.03 -6.99
C ASP A 36 -7.43 -4.53 -6.76
N ILE A 37 -8.70 -4.81 -6.47
CA ILE A 37 -9.18 -6.19 -6.23
C ILE A 37 -9.13 -7.10 -7.46
N GLN A 38 -8.89 -6.55 -8.65
CA GLN A 38 -8.73 -7.29 -9.91
C GLN A 38 -7.26 -7.55 -10.24
N GLY A 39 -6.34 -6.95 -9.47
CA GLY A 39 -4.90 -7.01 -9.68
C GLY A 39 -4.40 -6.01 -10.71
N ASN A 40 -5.21 -5.03 -11.09
CA ASN A 40 -4.71 -3.90 -11.87
C ASN A 40 -3.73 -3.10 -11.01
N LEU A 41 -2.68 -2.62 -11.64
CA LEU A 41 -1.57 -1.96 -10.98
C LEU A 41 -1.67 -0.44 -11.15
N TYR A 42 -1.43 0.28 -10.07
CA TYR A 42 -1.41 1.74 -10.02
C TYR A 42 -0.05 2.19 -9.50
N LEU A 43 0.64 3.01 -10.28
CA LEU A 43 1.97 3.52 -10.01
C LEU A 43 1.96 5.05 -10.02
N THR A 44 2.54 5.69 -9.01
CA THR A 44 2.62 7.17 -8.97
C THR A 44 4.01 7.65 -9.31
N SER A 45 4.08 8.81 -9.98
CA SER A 45 5.31 9.53 -10.29
C SER A 45 5.03 11.04 -10.29
N GLY A 46 5.38 11.74 -9.22
CA GLY A 46 5.08 13.16 -9.02
C GLY A 46 3.57 13.43 -9.10
N THR A 47 3.12 14.15 -10.14
CA THR A 47 1.70 14.51 -10.38
C THR A 47 0.94 13.46 -11.17
N SER A 48 1.61 12.38 -11.60
CA SER A 48 1.06 11.37 -12.53
C SER A 48 0.72 10.06 -11.85
N LEU A 49 -0.36 9.45 -12.29
CA LEU A 49 -0.82 8.11 -11.92
C LEU A 49 -0.90 7.26 -13.19
N ASP A 50 -0.10 6.21 -13.25
CA ASP A 50 -0.13 5.20 -14.31
C ASP A 50 -0.93 3.97 -13.86
N PHE A 51 -1.82 3.51 -14.73
CA PHE A 51 -2.60 2.29 -14.57
C PHE A 51 -2.15 1.24 -15.58
N PHE A 52 -2.03 -0.01 -15.12
CA PHE A 52 -1.75 -1.17 -15.98
C PHE A 52 -2.67 -2.34 -15.61
N THR A 53 -3.14 -3.05 -16.63
CA THR A 53 -3.77 -4.36 -16.41
C THR A 53 -2.75 -5.40 -15.98
N PRO A 54 -3.15 -6.50 -15.28
CA PRO A 54 -2.21 -7.52 -14.78
C PRO A 54 -1.37 -8.19 -15.88
N ASP A 55 -1.87 -8.18 -17.13
CA ASP A 55 -1.14 -8.68 -18.30
C ASP A 55 -0.30 -7.60 -19.00
N GLY A 56 -0.32 -6.36 -18.47
CA GLY A 56 0.43 -5.22 -19.02
C GLY A 56 -0.04 -4.68 -20.37
N LYS A 57 -1.17 -5.20 -20.90
CA LYS A 57 -1.65 -4.83 -22.25
C LYS A 57 -2.35 -3.49 -22.32
N ARG A 58 -3.01 -3.09 -21.24
CA ARG A 58 -3.70 -1.80 -21.16
C ARG A 58 -2.95 -0.90 -20.22
N HIS A 59 -2.64 0.31 -20.70
CA HIS A 59 -2.04 1.38 -19.94
C HIS A 59 -2.91 2.63 -20.07
N LEU A 60 -3.19 3.28 -18.94
CA LEU A 60 -3.82 4.59 -18.86
C LEU A 60 -2.96 5.50 -18.00
N ASN A 61 -3.03 6.78 -18.25
CA ASN A 61 -2.35 7.79 -17.44
C ASN A 61 -3.33 8.88 -17.03
N TYR A 62 -3.22 9.31 -15.78
CA TYR A 62 -3.92 10.46 -15.23
C TYR A 62 -2.88 11.42 -14.65
N SER A 63 -3.06 12.72 -14.85
CA SER A 63 -2.20 13.73 -14.23
C SER A 63 -3.00 14.99 -13.91
N GLU A 64 -2.81 15.53 -12.72
CA GLU A 64 -3.40 16.77 -12.25
C GLU A 64 -2.31 17.69 -11.70
N GLN A 65 -1.87 18.62 -12.52
CA GLN A 65 -0.73 19.50 -12.20
C GLN A 65 -1.06 20.61 -11.21
N THR A 66 -2.34 20.99 -11.10
CA THR A 66 -2.77 22.10 -10.23
C THR A 66 -2.86 21.69 -8.77
N CYS A 67 -2.90 20.40 -8.47
CA CYS A 67 -2.99 19.86 -7.12
C CYS A 67 -1.62 19.56 -6.47
N GLY A 68 -0.52 19.64 -7.22
CA GLY A 68 0.82 19.24 -6.74
C GLY A 68 1.07 17.74 -6.86
N ASN A 69 2.04 17.23 -6.10
CA ASN A 69 2.40 15.82 -6.14
C ASN A 69 1.34 14.93 -5.47
N ILE A 70 1.15 13.74 -6.03
CA ILE A 70 0.28 12.72 -5.44
C ILE A 70 0.93 12.24 -4.15
N THR A 71 0.21 12.33 -3.03
CA THR A 71 0.69 11.85 -1.74
C THR A 71 0.45 10.36 -1.58
N ASN A 72 -0.80 9.92 -1.85
CA ASN A 72 -1.12 8.49 -1.89
C ASN A 72 -2.31 8.20 -2.81
N VAL A 73 -2.39 6.95 -3.24
CA VAL A 73 -3.49 6.39 -4.03
C VAL A 73 -4.05 5.18 -3.31
N ASP A 74 -5.36 5.14 -3.16
CA ASP A 74 -6.07 3.94 -2.71
C ASP A 74 -7.02 3.46 -3.81
N ALA A 75 -6.69 2.30 -4.38
CA ALA A 75 -7.45 1.61 -5.42
C ALA A 75 -8.11 0.33 -4.89
N GLY A 76 -7.96 0.01 -3.60
CA GLY A 76 -8.43 -1.24 -3.01
C GLY A 76 -9.95 -1.42 -3.02
N ILE A 77 -10.73 -0.35 -3.28
CA ILE A 77 -12.19 -0.36 -3.22
C ILE A 77 -12.77 0.04 -4.58
N SER A 78 -12.84 -0.93 -5.50
CA SER A 78 -13.52 -0.75 -6.79
C SER A 78 -15.01 -0.37 -6.60
N PRO A 79 -15.58 0.53 -7.41
CA PRO A 79 -15.05 1.12 -8.64
C PRO A 79 -14.42 2.52 -8.47
N LYS A 80 -14.13 2.95 -7.26
CA LYS A 80 -13.58 4.29 -7.00
C LYS A 80 -12.11 4.17 -6.59
N ILE A 81 -11.28 5.04 -7.17
CA ILE A 81 -9.87 5.20 -6.84
C ILE A 81 -9.74 6.56 -6.17
N LEU A 82 -9.22 6.59 -4.96
CA LEU A 82 -8.93 7.82 -4.25
C LEU A 82 -7.50 8.27 -4.58
N VAL A 83 -7.35 9.51 -5.00
CA VAL A 83 -6.05 10.16 -5.18
C VAL A 83 -5.99 11.35 -4.23
N PHE A 84 -5.03 11.33 -3.32
CA PHE A 84 -4.85 12.37 -2.30
C PHE A 84 -3.64 13.23 -2.60
N TYR A 85 -3.85 14.54 -2.51
CA TYR A 85 -2.86 15.60 -2.69
C TYR A 85 -2.75 16.41 -1.39
N ARG A 86 -1.79 16.04 -0.54
CA ARG A 86 -1.62 16.66 0.78
C ARG A 86 -1.32 18.15 0.66
N GLU A 87 -0.42 18.54 -0.25
CA GLU A 87 0.04 19.93 -0.40
C GLU A 87 -1.12 20.90 -0.68
N SER A 88 -2.08 20.50 -1.51
CA SER A 88 -3.24 21.33 -1.84
C SER A 88 -4.48 21.01 -1.02
N GLY A 89 -4.43 19.97 -0.18
CA GLY A 89 -5.57 19.52 0.61
C GLY A 89 -6.75 19.03 -0.26
N ASN A 90 -6.46 18.41 -1.39
CA ASN A 90 -7.47 17.90 -2.31
C ASN A 90 -7.51 16.38 -2.34
N ILE A 91 -8.72 15.84 -2.44
CA ILE A 91 -8.97 14.44 -2.76
C ILE A 91 -9.72 14.39 -4.09
N ILE A 92 -9.23 13.61 -5.04
CA ILE A 92 -9.90 13.36 -6.30
C ILE A 92 -10.30 11.89 -6.36
N LEU A 93 -11.57 11.64 -6.65
CA LEU A 93 -12.08 10.30 -6.88
C LEU A 93 -12.08 10.03 -8.39
N LEU A 94 -11.46 8.92 -8.81
CA LEU A 94 -11.43 8.49 -10.19
C LEU A 94 -12.24 7.20 -10.37
N ASN A 95 -12.74 6.97 -11.58
CA ASN A 95 -13.29 5.68 -11.99
C ASN A 95 -12.19 4.77 -12.58
N ASN A 96 -12.58 3.56 -13.02
CA ASN A 96 -11.65 2.58 -13.60
C ASN A 96 -11.02 3.02 -14.95
N GLU A 97 -11.51 4.10 -15.55
CA GLU A 97 -10.94 4.73 -16.76
C GLU A 97 -10.03 5.91 -16.40
N LEU A 98 -9.69 6.07 -15.13
CA LEU A 98 -8.97 7.21 -14.57
C LEU A 98 -9.65 8.57 -14.86
N SER A 99 -10.96 8.59 -15.05
CA SER A 99 -11.73 9.83 -15.21
C SER A 99 -12.27 10.31 -13.87
N PRO A 100 -12.17 11.62 -13.56
CA PRO A 100 -12.69 12.17 -12.30
C PRO A 100 -14.19 11.93 -12.12
N ILE A 101 -14.57 11.52 -10.91
CA ILE A 101 -15.96 11.36 -10.46
C ILE A 101 -16.34 12.62 -9.67
N GLY A 102 -17.07 13.54 -10.30
CA GLY A 102 -17.48 14.79 -9.67
C GLY A 102 -16.33 15.81 -9.55
N ASN A 103 -16.52 16.78 -8.65
CA ASN A 103 -15.52 17.80 -8.38
C ASN A 103 -14.51 17.32 -7.33
N PRO A 104 -13.28 17.87 -7.30
CA PRO A 104 -12.34 17.64 -6.22
C PRO A 104 -12.95 17.94 -4.85
N LEU A 105 -12.72 17.04 -3.90
CA LEU A 105 -13.11 17.22 -2.50
C LEU A 105 -12.04 18.06 -1.81
N ARG A 106 -12.39 19.27 -1.43
CA ARG A 106 -11.47 20.23 -0.81
C ARG A 106 -11.55 20.10 0.70
N LEU A 107 -10.50 19.62 1.33
CA LEU A 107 -10.42 19.48 2.78
C LEU A 107 -10.49 20.84 3.48
N PHE A 108 -9.93 21.88 2.86
CA PHE A 108 -9.97 23.25 3.33
C PHE A 108 -11.41 23.77 3.54
N ASP A 109 -12.34 23.43 2.66
CA ASP A 109 -13.74 23.88 2.75
C ASP A 109 -14.48 23.28 3.96
N LYS A 110 -13.87 22.26 4.59
CA LYS A 110 -14.40 21.59 5.78
C LYS A 110 -13.53 21.83 7.03
N SER A 111 -12.61 22.79 6.99
CA SER A 111 -11.66 23.09 8.06
C SER A 111 -10.73 21.92 8.42
N LEU A 112 -10.51 20.98 7.50
CA LEU A 112 -9.62 19.83 7.64
C LEU A 112 -8.24 20.18 7.07
N MET A 113 -7.49 21.07 7.77
CA MET A 113 -6.26 21.68 7.28
C MET A 113 -5.02 20.80 7.44
N THR A 114 -5.05 19.89 8.40
CA THR A 114 -3.88 19.14 8.87
C THR A 114 -3.96 17.66 8.57
N ILE A 115 -4.74 17.32 7.54
CA ILE A 115 -4.85 15.93 7.06
C ILE A 115 -3.55 15.54 6.36
N SER A 116 -2.88 14.51 6.88
CA SER A 116 -1.64 13.97 6.31
C SER A 116 -1.84 12.69 5.51
N LEU A 117 -2.90 11.91 5.80
CA LEU A 117 -3.23 10.67 5.11
C LEU A 117 -4.72 10.59 4.81
N ALA A 118 -5.07 9.98 3.67
CA ALA A 118 -6.44 9.72 3.25
C ALA A 118 -6.54 8.36 2.55
N ALA A 119 -7.59 7.59 2.85
CA ALA A 119 -7.88 6.31 2.21
C ALA A 119 -9.39 6.10 2.07
N MET A 120 -9.80 5.20 1.17
CA MET A 120 -11.20 4.77 1.11
C MET A 120 -11.51 3.80 2.25
N GLY A 121 -12.57 4.04 3.00
CA GLY A 121 -13.08 3.08 3.98
C GLY A 121 -13.99 2.03 3.35
N ASN A 122 -14.89 2.49 2.50
CA ASN A 122 -15.76 1.70 1.64
C ASN A 122 -16.24 2.61 0.49
N PRO A 123 -17.10 2.16 -0.46
CA PRO A 123 -17.52 3.00 -1.58
C PRO A 123 -18.17 4.34 -1.21
N ASN A 124 -18.53 4.56 0.06
CA ASN A 124 -19.22 5.75 0.54
C ASN A 124 -18.54 6.43 1.75
N LYS A 125 -17.36 5.97 2.17
CA LYS A 125 -16.63 6.53 3.32
C LYS A 125 -15.17 6.79 2.98
N ILE A 126 -14.66 7.90 3.51
CA ILE A 126 -13.24 8.25 3.45
C ILE A 126 -12.70 8.26 4.88
N MET A 127 -11.54 7.65 5.06
CA MET A 127 -10.76 7.68 6.30
C MET A 127 -9.69 8.75 6.15
N LEU A 128 -9.56 9.63 7.13
CA LEU A 128 -8.59 10.72 7.16
C LEU A 128 -7.80 10.66 8.45
N TYR A 129 -6.50 10.94 8.38
CA TYR A 129 -5.69 11.15 9.56
C TYR A 129 -5.30 12.61 9.69
N ASP A 130 -5.70 13.23 10.80
CA ASP A 130 -5.37 14.60 11.18
C ASP A 130 -4.11 14.58 12.06
N GLU A 131 -2.99 14.98 11.49
CA GLU A 131 -1.68 14.90 12.11
C GLU A 131 -1.53 15.88 13.28
N ALA A 132 -2.09 17.09 13.18
CA ALA A 132 -1.97 18.08 14.24
C ALA A 132 -2.79 17.73 15.49
N ASN A 133 -3.95 17.11 15.29
CA ASN A 133 -4.85 16.71 16.36
C ASN A 133 -4.68 15.24 16.77
N GLN A 134 -3.91 14.46 16.00
CA GLN A 134 -3.75 13.01 16.15
C GLN A 134 -5.10 12.28 16.16
N ASP A 135 -5.97 12.67 15.22
CA ASP A 135 -7.30 12.12 15.09
C ASP A 135 -7.43 11.26 13.84
N LEU A 136 -8.05 10.09 14.00
CA LEU A 136 -8.58 9.31 12.89
C LEU A 136 -10.03 9.73 12.67
N ILE A 137 -10.32 10.30 11.49
CA ILE A 137 -11.62 10.86 11.14
C ILE A 137 -12.25 10.02 10.04
N ILE A 138 -13.49 9.64 10.21
CA ILE A 138 -14.30 8.95 9.20
C ILE A 138 -15.33 9.93 8.65
N THR A 139 -15.36 10.10 7.32
CA THR A 139 -16.30 11.01 6.65
C THR A 139 -17.13 10.27 5.60
N ASP A 140 -18.22 10.90 5.16
CA ASP A 140 -18.88 10.55 3.91
C ASP A 140 -18.11 11.13 2.70
N LEU A 141 -18.61 10.89 1.46
CA LEU A 141 -18.01 11.41 0.23
C LEU A 141 -18.18 12.92 0.04
N SER A 142 -18.91 13.60 0.93
CA SER A 142 -19.02 15.06 0.96
C SER A 142 -18.16 15.67 2.07
N LEU A 143 -17.26 14.86 2.66
CA LEU A 143 -16.41 15.21 3.79
C LEU A 143 -17.21 15.64 5.04
N ASN A 144 -18.46 15.19 5.21
CA ASN A 144 -19.15 15.35 6.46
C ASN A 144 -18.66 14.30 7.45
N GLU A 145 -18.24 14.75 8.63
CA GLU A 145 -17.74 13.86 9.67
C GLU A 145 -18.81 12.89 10.18
N LEU A 146 -18.48 11.61 10.17
CA LEU A 146 -19.34 10.53 10.71
C LEU A 146 -18.84 10.05 12.07
N SER A 147 -17.52 10.02 12.26
CA SER A 147 -16.89 9.68 13.53
C SER A 147 -15.48 10.26 13.60
N ARG A 148 -15.00 10.47 14.84
CA ARG A 148 -13.66 10.94 15.16
C ARG A 148 -13.13 10.17 16.35
N SER A 149 -11.92 9.64 16.24
CA SER A 149 -11.23 8.91 17.31
C SER A 149 -9.88 9.55 17.56
N HIS A 150 -9.67 10.06 18.77
CA HIS A 150 -8.38 10.60 19.17
C HIS A 150 -7.39 9.47 19.48
N ILE A 151 -6.21 9.53 18.88
CA ILE A 151 -5.15 8.55 19.12
C ILE A 151 -4.30 9.02 20.28
N THR A 152 -4.47 8.38 21.44
CA THR A 152 -3.60 8.64 22.57
C THR A 152 -2.34 7.79 22.46
N PHE A 153 -1.26 8.38 22.02
CA PHE A 153 0.04 7.73 21.93
C PHE A 153 1.00 8.33 22.93
N PRO A 154 1.86 7.54 23.62
CA PRO A 154 2.88 8.08 24.52
C PRO A 154 4.02 8.72 23.72
N GLY A 155 3.85 9.97 23.35
CA GLY A 155 4.79 10.73 22.52
C GLY A 155 4.16 11.26 21.23
N GLU A 156 5.01 11.68 20.30
CA GLU A 156 4.58 12.16 19.00
C GLU A 156 4.36 10.96 18.06
N PHE A 157 3.23 10.94 17.34
CA PHE A 157 2.86 9.90 16.41
C PHE A 157 2.63 10.50 15.02
N TYR A 158 3.54 10.20 14.08
CA TYR A 158 3.54 10.74 12.73
C TYR A 158 3.46 9.61 11.69
N PRO A 159 2.27 9.04 11.47
CA PRO A 159 2.12 7.96 10.51
C PRO A 159 2.39 8.43 9.09
N THR A 160 3.11 7.60 8.35
CA THR A 160 3.52 7.81 6.96
C THR A 160 2.71 7.02 5.96
N ASP A 161 1.93 6.03 6.43
CA ASP A 161 1.04 5.21 5.60
C ASP A 161 -0.22 4.84 6.38
N MET A 162 -1.34 4.79 5.65
CA MET A 162 -2.64 4.33 6.15
C MET A 162 -3.24 3.35 5.18
N GLN A 163 -3.59 2.18 5.68
CA GLN A 163 -4.26 1.15 4.89
C GLN A 163 -5.55 0.69 5.54
N VAL A 164 -6.55 0.42 4.72
CA VAL A 164 -7.87 0.03 5.15
C VAL A 164 -8.26 -1.29 4.50
N VAL A 165 -8.66 -2.26 5.32
CA VAL A 165 -9.41 -3.42 4.86
C VAL A 165 -10.88 -3.18 5.17
N PRO A 166 -11.73 -2.95 4.15
CA PRO A 166 -13.13 -2.61 4.33
C PRO A 166 -13.86 -3.56 5.28
N GLU A 167 -14.69 -2.99 6.15
CA GLU A 167 -15.49 -3.72 7.14
C GLU A 167 -14.69 -4.53 8.18
N HIS A 168 -13.35 -4.40 8.16
CA HIS A 168 -12.49 -5.12 9.08
C HIS A 168 -11.60 -4.19 9.91
N ARG A 169 -10.62 -3.52 9.28
CA ARG A 169 -9.56 -2.87 10.06
C ARG A 169 -8.89 -1.74 9.32
N ILE A 170 -8.32 -0.81 10.10
CA ILE A 170 -7.46 0.27 9.64
C ILE A 170 -6.08 0.06 10.28
N ALA A 171 -5.01 0.27 9.52
CA ALA A 171 -3.64 0.29 10.00
C ALA A 171 -3.00 1.63 9.70
N LEU A 172 -2.31 2.20 10.68
CA LEU A 172 -1.43 3.37 10.55
C LEU A 172 0.00 2.95 10.82
N LEU A 173 0.92 3.27 9.91
CA LEU A 173 2.35 3.00 10.04
C LEU A 173 3.10 4.27 10.45
N ASP A 174 3.72 4.24 11.62
CA ASP A 174 4.76 5.19 12.03
C ASP A 174 6.13 4.48 12.01
N THR A 175 7.08 5.02 11.25
CA THR A 175 8.39 4.38 11.05
C THR A 175 9.23 4.34 12.33
N LEU A 176 8.98 5.23 13.31
CA LEU A 176 9.70 5.28 14.58
C LEU A 176 9.09 4.36 15.63
N HIS A 177 7.77 4.21 15.64
CA HIS A 177 7.07 3.48 16.71
C HIS A 177 6.59 2.10 16.24
N GLY A 178 6.11 1.99 15.00
CA GLY A 178 5.57 0.76 14.44
C GLY A 178 4.18 0.95 13.87
N ILE A 179 3.27 0.00 14.09
CA ILE A 179 1.97 -0.04 13.44
C ILE A 179 0.87 0.00 14.49
N CYS A 180 -0.05 0.95 14.36
CA CYS A 180 -1.28 1.01 15.14
C CYS A 180 -2.44 0.43 14.36
N LEU A 181 -3.20 -0.47 14.98
CA LEU A 181 -4.38 -1.08 14.41
C LEU A 181 -5.65 -0.55 15.09
N PHE A 182 -6.64 -0.28 14.25
CA PHE A 182 -7.97 0.18 14.65
C PHE A 182 -9.03 -0.73 14.03
N ASP A 183 -10.17 -0.87 14.68
CA ASP A 183 -11.34 -1.46 14.03
C ASP A 183 -11.84 -0.53 12.90
N PHE A 184 -12.81 -1.02 12.13
CA PHE A 184 -13.36 -0.26 11.00
C PHE A 184 -14.15 1.01 11.43
N PHE A 185 -14.46 1.16 12.72
CA PHE A 185 -15.13 2.34 13.28
C PHE A 185 -14.14 3.37 13.83
N GLY A 186 -12.83 3.08 13.75
CA GLY A 186 -11.77 3.95 14.24
C GLY A 186 -11.44 3.75 15.72
N THR A 187 -11.93 2.66 16.36
CA THR A 187 -11.57 2.35 17.74
C THR A 187 -10.20 1.69 17.78
N PHE A 188 -9.31 2.18 18.63
CA PHE A 188 -7.96 1.60 18.79
C PHE A 188 -8.04 0.14 19.28
N GLU A 189 -7.40 -0.78 18.56
CA GLU A 189 -7.32 -2.18 18.93
C GLU A 189 -5.99 -2.54 19.61
N ARG A 190 -4.87 -2.16 18.97
CA ARG A 190 -3.53 -2.45 19.48
C ARG A 190 -2.44 -1.71 18.76
N GLU A 191 -1.29 -1.69 19.40
CA GLU A 191 0.00 -1.34 18.82
C GLU A 191 0.82 -2.59 18.51
N ILE A 192 1.56 -2.56 17.40
CA ILE A 192 2.59 -3.54 17.03
C ILE A 192 3.91 -2.76 17.05
N PRO A 193 4.68 -2.82 18.16
CA PRO A 193 5.86 -1.96 18.34
C PRO A 193 7.06 -2.51 17.56
N ILE A 194 7.09 -2.27 16.26
CA ILE A 194 8.16 -2.69 15.34
C ILE A 194 8.76 -1.44 14.68
N PRO A 195 9.70 -0.73 15.32
CA PRO A 195 10.34 0.43 14.72
C PRO A 195 11.16 0.05 13.48
N GLY A 196 11.28 0.99 12.54
CA GLY A 196 12.06 0.82 11.31
C GLY A 196 11.33 0.09 10.18
N VAL A 197 10.02 -0.12 10.29
CA VAL A 197 9.18 -0.58 9.17
C VAL A 197 9.15 0.51 8.11
N LYS A 198 9.46 0.16 6.86
CA LYS A 198 9.49 1.10 5.72
C LYS A 198 8.20 1.12 4.92
N ALA A 199 7.54 -0.01 4.81
CA ALA A 199 6.28 -0.17 4.08
C ALA A 199 5.48 -1.32 4.70
N MET A 200 4.17 -1.27 4.55
CA MET A 200 3.27 -2.32 5.01
C MET A 200 2.21 -2.63 3.96
N GLN A 201 1.60 -3.80 4.09
CA GLN A 201 0.36 -4.17 3.41
C GLN A 201 -0.55 -4.88 4.39
N LEU A 202 -1.72 -4.27 4.64
CA LEU A 202 -2.74 -4.83 5.51
C LEU A 202 -3.63 -5.78 4.72
N MET A 203 -3.77 -7.00 5.22
CA MET A 203 -4.71 -8.00 4.75
C MET A 203 -5.75 -8.29 5.83
N LYS A 204 -6.77 -9.08 5.50
CA LYS A 204 -7.85 -9.39 6.44
C LYS A 204 -7.37 -10.06 7.72
N ASP A 205 -6.46 -11.02 7.62
CA ASP A 205 -6.00 -11.92 8.70
C ASP A 205 -4.53 -11.77 9.04
N HIS A 206 -3.79 -11.00 8.26
CA HIS A 206 -2.38 -10.75 8.51
C HIS A 206 -1.94 -9.40 7.96
N LEU A 207 -0.75 -8.99 8.37
CA LEU A 207 -0.04 -7.81 7.89
C LEU A 207 1.29 -8.27 7.29
N ILE A 208 1.64 -7.76 6.12
CA ILE A 208 2.99 -7.93 5.57
C ILE A 208 3.71 -6.60 5.74
N TYR A 209 4.97 -6.64 6.18
CA TYR A 209 5.76 -5.43 6.31
C TYR A 209 7.21 -5.63 5.88
N LEU A 210 7.79 -4.53 5.41
CA LEU A 210 9.18 -4.44 4.98
C LEU A 210 10.02 -3.81 6.09
N LYS A 211 11.01 -4.56 6.57
CA LYS A 211 12.01 -4.06 7.52
C LYS A 211 13.37 -4.70 7.23
N ASP A 212 14.45 -3.92 7.32
CA ASP A 212 15.82 -4.38 7.09
C ASP A 212 15.98 -5.17 5.77
N ASN A 213 15.32 -4.68 4.72
CA ASN A 213 15.26 -5.30 3.39
C ASN A 213 14.72 -6.73 3.36
N LYS A 214 13.88 -7.09 4.32
CA LYS A 214 13.20 -8.38 4.42
C LYS A 214 11.70 -8.17 4.57
N LEU A 215 10.93 -9.08 4.02
CA LEU A 215 9.48 -9.12 4.19
C LEU A 215 9.11 -10.06 5.32
N TYR A 216 8.25 -9.58 6.18
CA TYR A 216 7.72 -10.33 7.31
C TYR A 216 6.20 -10.40 7.20
N ARG A 217 5.64 -11.53 7.61
CA ARG A 217 4.20 -11.70 7.81
C ARG A 217 3.90 -11.70 9.29
N TYR A 218 3.09 -10.79 9.74
CA TYR A 218 2.53 -10.74 11.08
C TYR A 218 1.11 -11.29 11.03
N ASN A 219 0.88 -12.48 11.57
CA ASN A 219 -0.43 -13.08 11.63
C ASN A 219 -1.23 -12.44 12.77
N LEU A 220 -2.37 -11.86 12.44
CA LEU A 220 -3.25 -11.22 13.41
C LEU A 220 -3.88 -12.30 14.29
N PRO A 221 -3.88 -12.13 15.63
CA PRO A 221 -4.44 -13.14 16.51
C PRO A 221 -5.96 -13.27 16.29
N THR A 222 -6.40 -14.52 16.33
CA THR A 222 -7.82 -14.90 16.31
C THR A 222 -8.14 -15.69 17.57
N ALA A 223 -9.42 -16.01 17.81
CA ALA A 223 -9.81 -16.84 18.96
C ALA A 223 -9.16 -18.25 18.95
N SER A 224 -8.77 -18.75 17.78
CA SER A 224 -8.20 -20.09 17.57
C SER A 224 -6.71 -20.11 17.25
N SER A 225 -6.09 -18.94 16.98
CA SER A 225 -4.68 -18.86 16.57
C SER A 225 -3.97 -17.72 17.30
N PRO A 226 -2.86 -17.98 18.00
CA PRO A 226 -2.05 -16.94 18.61
C PRO A 226 -1.34 -16.11 17.55
N MET A 227 -0.84 -14.96 17.97
CA MET A 227 0.04 -14.11 17.17
C MET A 227 1.31 -14.88 16.77
N SER A 228 1.72 -14.76 15.51
CA SER A 228 3.01 -15.24 15.02
C SER A 228 3.62 -14.28 14.01
N ILE A 229 4.95 -14.32 13.89
CA ILE A 229 5.70 -13.57 12.89
C ILE A 229 6.52 -14.56 12.09
N ASP A 230 6.32 -14.55 10.77
CA ASP A 230 7.03 -15.40 9.83
C ASP A 230 7.88 -14.56 8.88
N ILE A 231 9.05 -15.03 8.49
CA ILE A 231 9.87 -14.39 7.46
C ILE A 231 9.44 -14.95 6.10
N ILE A 232 9.13 -14.04 5.17
CA ILE A 232 8.88 -14.41 3.79
C ILE A 232 10.25 -14.56 3.10
N ASN A 233 10.67 -15.80 2.84
CA ASN A 233 11.99 -16.11 2.26
C ASN A 233 12.00 -15.82 0.76
N ILE A 234 12.17 -14.56 0.39
CA ILE A 234 12.38 -14.10 -0.98
C ILE A 234 13.69 -13.33 -1.02
N GLN A 235 14.57 -13.65 -1.97
CA GLN A 235 15.74 -12.82 -2.23
C GLN A 235 15.31 -11.60 -3.04
N LEU A 236 15.35 -10.45 -2.40
CA LEU A 236 15.00 -9.17 -3.02
C LEU A 236 16.25 -8.28 -3.14
N PRO A 237 16.36 -7.47 -4.21
CA PRO A 237 17.24 -6.31 -4.19
C PRO A 237 16.82 -5.34 -3.10
N ASP A 238 17.53 -4.23 -2.93
CA ASP A 238 17.09 -3.17 -2.03
C ASP A 238 15.78 -2.57 -2.54
N ILE A 239 14.70 -2.78 -1.79
CA ILE A 239 13.35 -2.32 -2.14
C ILE A 239 12.89 -1.17 -1.26
N LYS A 240 12.07 -0.29 -1.84
CA LYS A 240 11.50 0.89 -1.20
C LYS A 240 10.05 0.65 -0.82
N GLN A 241 9.29 0.06 -1.73
CA GLN A 241 7.88 -0.28 -1.55
C GLN A 241 7.55 -1.63 -2.17
N PHE A 242 6.48 -2.24 -1.70
CA PHE A 242 5.99 -3.51 -2.21
C PHE A 242 4.46 -3.58 -2.15
N HIS A 243 3.90 -4.46 -2.97
CA HIS A 243 2.50 -4.84 -2.92
C HIS A 243 2.33 -6.29 -3.39
N PHE A 244 1.64 -7.11 -2.60
CA PHE A 244 1.25 -8.46 -2.98
C PHE A 244 -0.17 -8.46 -3.53
N PHE A 245 -0.34 -9.11 -4.66
CA PHE A 245 -1.65 -9.50 -5.15
C PHE A 245 -1.63 -10.97 -5.51
N GLN A 246 -2.41 -11.78 -4.80
CA GLN A 246 -2.37 -13.24 -4.88
C GLN A 246 -0.93 -13.78 -4.66
N ASN A 247 -0.35 -14.44 -5.66
CA ASN A 247 1.02 -14.99 -5.61
C ASN A 247 2.06 -14.10 -6.31
N THR A 248 1.68 -12.88 -6.70
CA THR A 248 2.57 -11.95 -7.39
C THR A 248 3.02 -10.85 -6.45
N LEU A 249 4.32 -10.64 -6.36
CA LEU A 249 4.92 -9.52 -5.68
C LEU A 249 5.25 -8.43 -6.69
N TYR A 250 4.68 -7.27 -6.48
CA TYR A 250 5.07 -6.03 -7.15
C TYR A 250 5.94 -5.22 -6.21
N TYR A 251 7.01 -4.60 -6.67
CA TYR A 251 7.84 -3.76 -5.82
C TYR A 251 8.54 -2.65 -6.59
N ILE A 252 8.91 -1.60 -5.86
CA ILE A 252 9.73 -0.49 -6.34
C ILE A 252 11.09 -0.60 -5.65
N ASP A 253 12.16 -0.62 -6.44
CA ASP A 253 13.52 -0.64 -5.92
C ASP A 253 14.00 0.76 -5.47
N THR A 254 15.18 0.84 -4.92
CA THR A 254 15.79 2.12 -4.47
C THR A 254 16.13 3.07 -5.60
N ASN A 255 16.12 2.61 -6.86
CA ASN A 255 16.28 3.43 -8.06
C ASN A 255 14.92 3.92 -8.60
N ASN A 256 13.83 3.69 -7.87
CA ASN A 256 12.44 4.00 -8.28
C ASN A 256 11.96 3.25 -9.53
N ILE A 257 12.52 2.07 -9.78
CA ILE A 257 12.08 1.18 -10.86
C ILE A 257 11.07 0.18 -10.33
N ALA A 258 9.94 0.03 -11.01
CA ALA A 258 8.93 -0.95 -10.66
C ALA A 258 9.22 -2.33 -11.29
N HIS A 259 8.99 -3.38 -10.52
CA HIS A 259 9.27 -4.77 -10.87
C HIS A 259 8.10 -5.69 -10.53
N ILE A 260 8.02 -6.83 -11.25
CA ILE A 260 7.08 -7.92 -10.96
C ILE A 260 7.89 -9.19 -10.67
N MET A 261 7.47 -9.93 -9.64
CA MET A 261 8.00 -11.24 -9.31
C MET A 261 6.81 -12.21 -9.11
N ARG A 262 6.79 -13.31 -9.88
CA ARG A 262 5.73 -14.34 -9.86
C ARG A 262 6.25 -15.65 -9.29
#